data_5987d4483be90fa72caaf9273da339ad
#
_entry.id   5987d4483be90fa72caaf9273da339ad
#
_cell.length_a   1.000
_cell.length_b   1.000
_cell.length_c   1.000
_cell.angle_alpha   90.00
_cell.angle_beta   90.00
_cell.angle_gamma   90.00
#
_symmetry.space_group_name_H-M   'P 1'
#
loop_
_entity.id
_entity.type
_entity.pdbx_description
1 polymer ?
#
loop_
_entity_poly.entity_id
_entity_poly.type
_entity_poly.pdbx_seq_one_letter_code
_entity_poly.pdbx_strand_id
1 'polypeptide(L)'
;MRAPDNAISSLYCDHHRWLQGWLLRRLGNAADAADLAHDAFVRLLGRAACPRFDSVGEARGYLRSIGNGLCIDLWRHREVEKAWLDALAAQPHACVPSLEHQAIVIESLLDVGRMLSRLPHKAATAFVMAQIEGLPYREIAVHLAVSERMIKKYIAQAMLQCALIEAGLG
;
A
#
# COMPACT_ATOMS: atom_id res chain seq x y z
N MET A 1 -29.56 -20.46 -11.34
CA MET A 1 -28.57 -19.81 -10.45
C MET A 1 -27.19 -20.02 -11.06
N ARG A 2 -26.69 -19.09 -11.90
CA ARG A 2 -25.37 -19.20 -12.51
C ARG A 2 -24.31 -18.82 -11.46
N ALA A 3 -23.36 -19.72 -11.21
CA ALA A 3 -22.32 -19.57 -10.24
C ALA A 3 -21.48 -18.30 -10.50
N PRO A 4 -21.01 -17.59 -9.46
CA PRO A 4 -20.16 -16.39 -9.59
C PRO A 4 -18.86 -16.64 -10.37
N ASP A 5 -18.37 -17.87 -10.39
CA ASP A 5 -17.16 -18.29 -11.13
C ASP A 5 -17.26 -18.07 -12.64
N ASN A 6 -18.46 -18.22 -13.23
CA ASN A 6 -18.63 -18.07 -14.68
C ASN A 6 -18.53 -16.62 -15.14
N ALA A 7 -18.94 -15.65 -14.30
CA ALA A 7 -18.88 -14.22 -14.63
C ALA A 7 -17.42 -13.69 -14.58
N ILE A 8 -16.62 -14.13 -13.61
CA ILE A 8 -15.21 -13.72 -13.50
C ILE A 8 -14.37 -14.41 -14.58
N SER A 9 -14.64 -15.69 -14.89
CA SER A 9 -13.97 -16.40 -15.97
C SER A 9 -14.18 -15.72 -17.32
N SER A 10 -15.43 -15.28 -17.61
CA SER A 10 -15.75 -14.52 -18.81
C SER A 10 -15.00 -13.20 -18.85
N LEU A 11 -15.04 -12.45 -17.74
CA LEU A 11 -14.34 -11.16 -17.61
C LEU A 11 -12.83 -11.33 -17.80
N TYR A 12 -12.25 -12.42 -17.30
CA TYR A 12 -10.84 -12.76 -17.48
C TYR A 12 -10.51 -13.01 -18.96
N CYS A 13 -11.26 -13.88 -19.62
CA CYS A 13 -11.03 -14.20 -21.03
C CYS A 13 -11.13 -12.97 -21.94
N ASP A 14 -12.10 -12.08 -21.65
CA ASP A 14 -12.39 -10.91 -22.50
C ASP A 14 -11.43 -9.73 -22.26
N HIS A 15 -10.86 -9.63 -21.06
CA HIS A 15 -10.16 -8.40 -20.66
C HIS A 15 -8.72 -8.60 -20.17
N HIS A 16 -8.26 -9.81 -19.87
CA HIS A 16 -6.92 -10.06 -19.31
C HIS A 16 -5.81 -9.52 -20.23
N ARG A 17 -5.82 -9.89 -21.53
CA ARG A 17 -4.81 -9.42 -22.49
C ARG A 17 -4.81 -7.91 -22.67
N TRP A 18 -5.98 -7.31 -22.67
CA TRP A 18 -6.11 -5.86 -22.77
C TRP A 18 -5.54 -5.18 -21.51
N LEU A 19 -5.86 -5.68 -20.30
CA LEU A 19 -5.34 -5.14 -19.04
C LEU A 19 -3.82 -5.28 -18.96
N GLN A 20 -3.28 -6.45 -19.33
CA GLN A 20 -1.85 -6.68 -19.38
C GLN A 20 -1.15 -5.71 -20.34
N GLY A 21 -1.69 -5.48 -21.53
CA GLY A 21 -1.15 -4.52 -22.48
C GLY A 21 -1.22 -3.07 -21.98
N TRP A 22 -2.25 -2.72 -21.23
CA TRP A 22 -2.35 -1.41 -20.59
C TRP A 22 -1.32 -1.25 -19.47
N LEU A 23 -1.14 -2.26 -18.61
CA LEU A 23 -0.14 -2.27 -17.55
C LEU A 23 1.27 -2.24 -18.11
N LEU A 24 1.55 -2.97 -19.20
CA LEU A 24 2.85 -2.97 -19.86
C LEU A 24 3.27 -1.56 -20.30
N ARG A 25 2.36 -0.80 -20.91
CA ARG A 25 2.63 0.60 -21.30
C ARG A 25 2.93 1.51 -20.13
N ARG A 26 2.42 1.19 -18.94
CA ARG A 26 2.58 1.98 -17.73
C ARG A 26 3.81 1.61 -16.93
N LEU A 27 4.16 0.34 -16.88
CA LEU A 27 5.26 -0.21 -16.07
C LEU A 27 6.56 -0.37 -16.85
N GLY A 28 6.48 -0.53 -18.17
CA GLY A 28 7.65 -0.78 -19.02
C GLY A 28 8.27 -2.18 -18.84
N ASN A 29 7.70 -3.05 -18.00
CA ASN A 29 8.17 -4.39 -17.71
C ASN A 29 7.06 -5.41 -17.94
N ALA A 30 7.34 -6.42 -18.78
CA ALA A 30 6.36 -7.42 -19.17
C ALA A 30 6.01 -8.41 -18.05
N ALA A 31 6.98 -8.77 -17.20
CA ALA A 31 6.76 -9.66 -16.06
C ALA A 31 5.83 -8.98 -15.03
N ASP A 32 6.18 -7.77 -14.60
CA ASP A 32 5.34 -6.99 -13.68
C ASP A 32 3.92 -6.78 -14.23
N ALA A 33 3.82 -6.50 -15.54
CA ALA A 33 2.51 -6.28 -16.16
C ALA A 33 1.65 -7.55 -16.18
N ALA A 34 2.26 -8.71 -16.37
CA ALA A 34 1.57 -10.01 -16.31
C ALA A 34 1.12 -10.33 -14.90
N ASP A 35 1.99 -10.15 -13.91
CA ASP A 35 1.71 -10.42 -12.50
C ASP A 35 0.60 -9.50 -11.99
N LEU A 36 0.69 -8.19 -12.23
CA LEU A 36 -0.34 -7.26 -11.81
C LEU A 36 -1.68 -7.46 -12.52
N ALA A 37 -1.64 -7.89 -13.79
CA ALA A 37 -2.88 -8.26 -14.49
C ALA A 37 -3.55 -9.46 -13.81
N HIS A 38 -2.77 -10.48 -13.43
CA HIS A 38 -3.27 -11.64 -12.69
C HIS A 38 -3.84 -11.23 -11.31
N ASP A 39 -3.09 -10.46 -10.55
CA ASP A 39 -3.48 -9.97 -9.22
C ASP A 39 -4.77 -9.15 -9.25
N ALA A 40 -5.02 -8.39 -10.31
CA ALA A 40 -6.27 -7.65 -10.46
C ALA A 40 -7.47 -8.59 -10.47
N PHE A 41 -7.37 -9.74 -11.12
CA PHE A 41 -8.45 -10.74 -11.14
C PHE A 41 -8.52 -11.57 -9.85
N VAL A 42 -7.38 -11.84 -9.21
CA VAL A 42 -7.36 -12.47 -7.87
C VAL A 42 -8.08 -11.59 -6.85
N ARG A 43 -7.84 -10.26 -6.87
CA ARG A 43 -8.58 -9.31 -6.01
C ARG A 43 -10.09 -9.29 -6.30
N LEU A 44 -10.51 -9.57 -7.55
CA LEU A 44 -11.92 -9.71 -7.89
C LEU A 44 -12.54 -11.00 -7.32
N LEU A 45 -11.80 -12.10 -7.38
CA LEU A 45 -12.22 -13.38 -6.81
C LEU A 45 -12.44 -13.30 -5.29
N GLY A 46 -11.61 -12.54 -4.59
CA GLY A 46 -11.72 -12.35 -3.14
C GLY A 46 -12.90 -11.46 -2.69
N ARG A 47 -13.69 -10.89 -3.61
CA ARG A 47 -14.85 -10.07 -3.26
C ARG A 47 -16.11 -10.92 -3.09
N ALA A 48 -16.95 -10.54 -2.12
CA ALA A 48 -18.21 -11.24 -1.82
C ALA A 48 -19.20 -11.24 -2.99
N ALA A 49 -19.09 -10.29 -3.93
CA ALA A 49 -19.89 -10.24 -5.15
C ALA A 49 -19.06 -9.72 -6.32
N CYS A 50 -19.14 -10.42 -7.47
CA CYS A 50 -18.57 -9.91 -8.72
C CYS A 50 -19.42 -8.74 -9.22
N PRO A 51 -18.82 -7.56 -9.49
CA PRO A 51 -19.56 -6.45 -10.08
C PRO A 51 -20.09 -6.83 -11.47
N ARG A 52 -21.30 -6.39 -11.77
CA ARG A 52 -21.88 -6.51 -13.11
C ARG A 52 -21.57 -5.24 -13.88
N PHE A 53 -21.28 -5.38 -15.16
CA PHE A 53 -20.96 -4.26 -16.04
C PHE A 53 -21.93 -4.27 -17.22
N ASP A 54 -22.48 -3.11 -17.53
CA ASP A 54 -23.42 -2.93 -18.65
C ASP A 54 -22.70 -2.69 -19.97
N SER A 55 -21.40 -2.40 -19.92
CA SER A 55 -20.57 -2.18 -21.09
C SER A 55 -19.11 -2.61 -20.90
N VAL A 56 -18.44 -2.89 -22.04
CA VAL A 56 -16.98 -3.15 -22.08
C VAL A 56 -16.19 -1.94 -21.53
N GLY A 57 -16.68 -0.72 -21.77
CA GLY A 57 -16.04 0.50 -21.27
C GLY A 57 -16.05 0.58 -19.75
N GLU A 58 -17.16 0.23 -19.14
CA GLU A 58 -17.32 0.20 -17.67
C GLU A 58 -16.43 -0.87 -17.03
N ALA A 59 -16.44 -2.10 -17.57
CA ALA A 59 -15.58 -3.18 -17.12
C ALA A 59 -14.08 -2.78 -17.17
N ARG A 60 -13.65 -2.17 -18.28
CA ARG A 60 -12.27 -1.68 -18.44
C ARG A 60 -11.96 -0.51 -17.52
N GLY A 61 -12.88 0.41 -17.28
CA GLY A 61 -12.75 1.51 -16.32
C GLY A 61 -12.49 0.98 -14.91
N TYR A 62 -13.26 -0.01 -14.50
CA TYR A 62 -13.14 -0.67 -13.21
C TYR A 62 -11.79 -1.43 -13.06
N LEU A 63 -11.41 -2.23 -14.08
CA LEU A 63 -10.13 -2.93 -14.09
C LEU A 63 -8.93 -1.97 -14.06
N ARG A 64 -9.02 -0.81 -14.74
CA ARG A 64 -8.00 0.25 -14.64
C ARG A 64 -7.88 0.79 -13.23
N SER A 65 -8.98 0.98 -12.53
CA SER A 65 -8.96 1.46 -11.14
C SER A 65 -8.18 0.49 -10.23
N ILE A 66 -8.45 -0.81 -10.36
CA ILE A 66 -7.70 -1.85 -9.63
C ILE A 66 -6.23 -1.85 -10.04
N GLY A 67 -5.95 -1.86 -11.35
CA GLY A 67 -4.58 -1.86 -11.88
C GLY A 67 -3.78 -0.62 -11.46
N ASN A 68 -4.40 0.56 -11.39
CA ASN A 68 -3.75 1.76 -10.84
C ASN A 68 -3.34 1.59 -9.38
N GLY A 69 -4.22 1.04 -8.55
CA GLY A 69 -3.89 0.74 -7.15
C GLY A 69 -2.70 -0.20 -7.04
N LEU A 70 -2.71 -1.29 -7.82
CA LEU A 70 -1.60 -2.25 -7.87
C LEU A 70 -0.28 -1.63 -8.34
N CYS A 71 -0.30 -0.74 -9.34
CA CYS A 71 0.90 -0.02 -9.78
C CYS A 71 1.45 0.88 -8.66
N ILE A 72 0.59 1.60 -7.94
CA ILE A 72 1.00 2.47 -6.83
C ILE A 72 1.63 1.62 -5.72
N ASP A 73 1.01 0.48 -5.37
CA ASP A 73 1.53 -0.44 -4.37
C ASP A 73 2.92 -0.98 -4.77
N LEU A 74 3.09 -1.40 -6.04
CA LEU A 74 4.38 -1.87 -6.57
C LEU A 74 5.47 -0.79 -6.51
N TRP A 75 5.16 0.46 -6.92
CA TRP A 75 6.13 1.55 -6.87
C TRP A 75 6.53 1.89 -5.44
N ARG A 76 5.55 1.97 -4.52
CA ARG A 76 5.85 2.20 -3.09
C ARG A 76 6.74 1.10 -2.52
N HIS A 77 6.46 -0.16 -2.85
CA HIS A 77 7.28 -1.28 -2.40
C HIS A 77 8.73 -1.11 -2.87
N ARG A 78 8.94 -0.80 -4.15
CA ARG A 78 10.28 -0.59 -4.73
C ARG A 78 11.00 0.63 -4.15
N GLU A 79 10.29 1.71 -3.88
CA GLU A 79 10.86 2.90 -3.24
C GLU A 79 11.34 2.60 -1.81
N VAL A 80 10.52 1.90 -1.03
CA VAL A 80 10.88 1.49 0.35
C VAL A 80 12.04 0.51 0.33
N GLU A 81 12.01 -0.51 -0.53
CA GLU A 81 13.11 -1.47 -0.70
C GLU A 81 14.42 -0.76 -1.05
N LYS A 82 14.38 0.13 -2.03
CA LYS A 82 15.56 0.91 -2.43
C LYS A 82 16.08 1.78 -1.29
N ALA A 83 15.21 2.54 -0.63
CA ALA A 83 15.60 3.41 0.48
C ALA A 83 16.23 2.63 1.62
N TRP A 84 15.71 1.44 1.93
CA TRP A 84 16.26 0.56 2.96
C TRP A 84 17.64 0.00 2.57
N LEU A 85 17.80 -0.46 1.33
CA LEU A 85 19.08 -0.94 0.82
C LEU A 85 20.14 0.17 0.78
N ASP A 86 19.75 1.39 0.37
CA ASP A 86 20.64 2.57 0.37
C ASP A 86 21.08 2.91 1.80
N ALA A 87 20.16 2.87 2.77
CA ALA A 87 20.46 3.11 4.18
C ALA A 87 21.40 2.02 4.76
N LEU A 88 21.19 0.76 4.39
CA LEU A 88 22.03 -0.35 4.80
C LEU A 88 23.46 -0.22 4.21
N ALA A 89 23.57 0.12 2.94
CA ALA A 89 24.85 0.32 2.26
C ALA A 89 25.68 1.49 2.84
N ALA A 90 25.02 2.48 3.45
CA ALA A 90 25.68 3.60 4.11
C ALA A 90 26.30 3.23 5.48
N GLN A 91 26.03 2.05 6.03
CA GLN A 91 26.58 1.61 7.32
C GLN A 91 27.93 0.90 7.13
N PRO A 92 29.02 1.37 7.78
CA PRO A 92 30.39 0.85 7.55
C PRO A 92 30.61 -0.62 7.93
N HIS A 93 29.72 -1.22 8.72
CA HIS A 93 29.83 -2.57 9.28
C HIS A 93 28.52 -3.35 9.19
N ALA A 94 27.69 -3.09 8.21
CA ALA A 94 26.42 -3.78 8.06
C ALA A 94 26.64 -5.26 7.72
N CYS A 95 26.25 -6.13 8.62
CA CYS A 95 26.03 -7.53 8.29
C CYS A 95 24.88 -7.58 7.28
N VAL A 96 25.09 -8.23 6.13
CA VAL A 96 24.04 -8.39 5.13
C VAL A 96 22.93 -9.26 5.74
N PRO A 97 21.72 -8.69 5.99
CA PRO A 97 20.62 -9.46 6.56
C PRO A 97 20.19 -10.56 5.58
N SER A 98 19.62 -11.65 6.11
CA SER A 98 19.01 -12.68 5.27
C SER A 98 17.87 -12.10 4.41
N LEU A 99 17.61 -12.70 3.25
CA LEU A 99 16.50 -12.27 2.37
C LEU A 99 15.15 -12.29 3.09
N GLU A 100 14.96 -13.26 3.98
CA GLU A 100 13.75 -13.37 4.81
C GLU A 100 13.63 -12.15 5.76
N HIS A 101 14.71 -11.79 6.43
CA HIS A 101 14.74 -10.62 7.31
C HIS A 101 14.48 -9.32 6.52
N GLN A 102 15.06 -9.19 5.31
CA GLN A 102 14.81 -8.06 4.42
C GLN A 102 13.32 -7.94 4.07
N ALA A 103 12.69 -9.05 3.69
CA ALA A 103 11.27 -9.07 3.34
C ALA A 103 10.39 -8.63 4.52
N ILE A 104 10.66 -9.14 5.74
CA ILE A 104 9.92 -8.76 6.95
C ILE A 104 10.05 -7.25 7.24
N VAL A 105 11.27 -6.70 7.15
CA VAL A 105 11.50 -5.27 7.40
C VAL A 105 10.77 -4.40 6.37
N ILE A 106 10.88 -4.73 5.08
CA ILE A 106 10.22 -3.98 4.01
C ILE A 106 8.70 -4.01 4.20
N GLU A 107 8.13 -5.17 4.50
CA GLU A 107 6.69 -5.31 4.72
C GLU A 107 6.22 -4.49 5.92
N SER A 108 6.96 -4.54 7.04
CA SER A 108 6.69 -3.73 8.23
C SER A 108 6.72 -2.22 7.93
N LEU A 109 7.70 -1.75 7.14
CA LEU A 109 7.79 -0.35 6.74
C LEU A 109 6.62 0.07 5.83
N LEU A 110 6.20 -0.81 4.94
CA LEU A 110 5.03 -0.58 4.09
C LEU A 110 3.74 -0.50 4.91
N ASP A 111 3.59 -1.34 5.93
CA ASP A 111 2.43 -1.32 6.84
C ASP A 111 2.36 -0.01 7.62
N VAL A 112 3.48 0.43 8.19
CA VAL A 112 3.59 1.74 8.86
C VAL A 112 3.27 2.87 7.88
N GLY A 113 3.80 2.83 6.67
CA GLY A 113 3.50 3.82 5.64
C GLY A 113 2.02 3.87 5.27
N ARG A 114 1.36 2.71 5.13
CA ARG A 114 -0.08 2.60 4.91
C ARG A 114 -0.88 3.18 6.08
N MET A 115 -0.49 2.88 7.30
CA MET A 115 -1.10 3.42 8.51
C MET A 115 -1.00 4.95 8.55
N LEU A 116 0.18 5.49 8.34
CA LEU A 116 0.39 6.94 8.34
C LEU A 116 -0.44 7.65 7.26
N SER A 117 -0.60 7.04 6.09
CA SER A 117 -1.41 7.61 5.01
C SER A 117 -2.91 7.66 5.28
N ARG A 118 -3.40 6.83 6.21
CA ARG A 118 -4.81 6.83 6.66
C ARG A 118 -5.10 7.86 7.75
N LEU A 119 -4.05 8.40 8.38
CA LEU A 119 -4.19 9.42 9.42
C LEU A 119 -4.36 10.81 8.80
N PRO A 120 -5.05 11.74 9.50
CA PRO A 120 -4.99 13.15 9.15
C PRO A 120 -3.55 13.63 9.13
N HIS A 121 -3.18 14.47 8.16
CA HIS A 121 -1.79 14.92 7.95
C HIS A 121 -1.10 15.40 9.24
N LYS A 122 -1.76 16.22 10.04
CA LYS A 122 -1.21 16.69 11.33
C LYS A 122 -0.97 15.57 12.34
N ALA A 123 -1.80 14.52 12.32
CA ALA A 123 -1.63 13.37 13.21
C ALA A 123 -0.44 12.49 12.78
N ALA A 124 -0.30 12.23 11.48
CA ALA A 124 0.84 11.52 10.92
C ALA A 124 2.15 12.28 11.18
N THR A 125 2.18 13.59 10.92
CA THR A 125 3.35 14.43 11.20
C THR A 125 3.72 14.45 12.67
N ALA A 126 2.72 14.63 13.58
CA ALA A 126 2.97 14.61 15.01
C ALA A 126 3.54 13.27 15.48
N PHE A 127 3.06 12.16 14.92
CA PHE A 127 3.56 10.82 15.24
C PHE A 127 5.02 10.64 14.80
N VAL A 128 5.37 11.03 13.58
CA VAL A 128 6.74 10.96 13.06
C VAL A 128 7.69 11.81 13.91
N MET A 129 7.33 13.07 14.19
CA MET A 129 8.12 13.97 15.04
C MET A 129 8.35 13.42 16.45
N ALA A 130 7.32 12.77 17.03
CA ALA A 130 7.44 12.21 18.38
C ALA A 130 8.25 10.92 18.43
N GLN A 131 8.02 9.98 17.48
CA GLN A 131 8.56 8.63 17.55
C GLN A 131 9.90 8.48 16.83
N ILE A 132 10.13 9.23 15.77
CA ILE A 132 11.35 9.13 14.95
C ILE A 132 12.33 10.25 15.30
N GLU A 133 11.85 11.50 15.37
CA GLU A 133 12.69 12.67 15.67
C GLU A 133 12.88 12.88 17.19
N GLY A 134 12.05 12.22 18.02
CA GLY A 134 12.13 12.28 19.48
C GLY A 134 11.77 13.66 20.07
N LEU A 135 11.03 14.48 19.33
CA LEU A 135 10.66 15.82 19.78
C LEU A 135 9.65 15.78 20.92
N PRO A 136 9.78 16.65 21.93
CA PRO A 136 8.80 16.77 23.00
C PRO A 136 7.47 17.35 22.47
N TYR A 137 6.36 16.93 23.03
CA TYR A 137 5.01 17.32 22.59
C TYR A 137 4.80 18.82 22.54
N ARG A 138 5.48 19.57 23.42
CA ARG A 138 5.42 21.03 23.45
C ARG A 138 6.00 21.64 22.16
N GLU A 139 7.12 21.13 21.69
CA GLU A 139 7.77 21.61 20.43
C GLU A 139 6.94 21.23 19.23
N ILE A 140 6.41 20.01 19.20
CA ILE A 140 5.51 19.53 18.13
C ILE A 140 4.25 20.41 18.07
N ALA A 141 3.71 20.79 19.24
CA ALA A 141 2.55 21.66 19.32
C ALA A 141 2.79 23.04 18.71
N VAL A 142 3.96 23.61 18.97
CA VAL A 142 4.40 24.87 18.34
C VAL A 142 4.56 24.70 16.83
N HIS A 143 5.23 23.64 16.40
CA HIS A 143 5.51 23.37 14.98
C HIS A 143 4.23 23.20 14.14
N LEU A 144 3.24 22.46 14.68
CA LEU A 144 1.98 22.21 14.01
C LEU A 144 0.90 23.25 14.26
N ALA A 145 1.20 24.28 15.05
CA ALA A 145 0.27 25.33 15.47
C ALA A 145 -1.03 24.75 16.07
N VAL A 146 -0.89 23.87 17.06
CA VAL A 146 -1.97 23.24 17.83
C VAL A 146 -1.63 23.18 19.32
N SER A 147 -2.61 22.83 20.18
CA SER A 147 -2.34 22.64 21.59
C SER A 147 -1.65 21.31 21.88
N GLU A 148 -0.89 21.20 22.98
CA GLU A 148 -0.30 19.93 23.43
C GLU A 148 -1.37 18.86 23.67
N ARG A 149 -2.57 19.25 24.13
CA ARG A 149 -3.70 18.34 24.28
C ARG A 149 -4.09 17.71 22.94
N MET A 150 -4.03 18.46 21.85
CA MET A 150 -4.29 17.95 20.51
C MET A 150 -3.19 17.01 20.04
N ILE A 151 -1.92 17.31 20.35
CA ILE A 151 -0.81 16.41 20.06
C ILE A 151 -1.01 15.06 20.75
N LYS A 152 -1.35 15.05 22.05
CA LYS A 152 -1.64 13.80 22.78
C LYS A 152 -2.76 13.00 22.11
N LYS A 153 -3.81 13.67 21.60
CA LYS A 153 -4.89 13.01 20.87
C LYS A 153 -4.40 12.42 19.55
N TYR A 154 -3.58 13.14 18.79
CA TYR A 154 -3.00 12.65 17.53
C TYR A 154 -2.11 11.43 17.74
N ILE A 155 -1.24 11.48 18.75
CA ILE A 155 -0.38 10.35 19.11
C ILE A 155 -1.21 9.13 19.54
N ALA A 156 -2.22 9.33 20.40
CA ALA A 156 -3.10 8.23 20.82
C ALA A 156 -3.84 7.59 19.63
N GLN A 157 -4.30 8.40 18.69
CA GLN A 157 -4.95 7.90 17.46
C GLN A 157 -3.98 7.08 16.62
N ALA A 158 -2.75 7.54 16.44
CA ALA A 158 -1.73 6.83 15.67
C ALA A 158 -1.33 5.51 16.37
N MET A 159 -1.11 5.54 17.69
CA MET A 159 -0.78 4.34 18.48
C MET A 159 -1.89 3.29 18.42
N LEU A 160 -3.16 3.70 18.43
CA LEU A 160 -4.27 2.79 18.24
C LEU A 160 -4.22 2.10 16.89
N GLN A 161 -3.89 2.82 15.81
CA GLN A 161 -3.76 2.23 14.48
C GLN A 161 -2.57 1.24 14.42
N CYS A 162 -1.44 1.54 15.07
CA CYS A 162 -0.32 0.60 15.20
C CYS A 162 -0.77 -0.70 15.88
N ALA A 163 -1.48 -0.59 17.01
CA ALA A 163 -1.96 -1.76 17.75
C ALA A 163 -2.94 -2.61 16.93
N LEU A 164 -3.78 -1.99 16.09
CA LEU A 164 -4.69 -2.72 15.18
C LEU A 164 -3.94 -3.49 14.11
N ILE A 165 -2.84 -2.94 13.58
CA ILE A 165 -1.97 -3.63 12.61
C ILE A 165 -1.31 -4.84 13.28
N GLU A 166 -0.73 -4.68 14.47
CA GLU A 166 -0.12 -5.78 15.23
C GLU A 166 -1.12 -6.90 15.53
N ALA A 167 -2.38 -6.53 15.78
CA ALA A 167 -3.46 -7.50 16.00
C ALA A 167 -4.00 -8.15 14.71
N GLY A 168 -3.48 -7.78 13.52
CA GLY A 168 -3.99 -8.25 12.23
C GLY A 168 -5.38 -7.73 11.86
N LEU A 169 -5.83 -6.63 12.50
CA LEU A 169 -7.16 -6.03 12.33
C LEU A 169 -7.14 -4.72 11.52
N GLY A 170 -6.00 -4.41 10.86
CA GLY A 170 -5.76 -3.15 10.14
C GLY A 170 -6.11 -3.16 8.64
#